data_bd9c5e37c5dd16844f9fbb7a6d9b9742
#
_entry.id   bd9c5e37c5dd16844f9fbb7a6d9b9742
#
_cell.length_a   1.000
_cell.length_b   1.000
_cell.length_c   1.000
_cell.angle_alpha   90.00
_cell.angle_beta   90.00
_cell.angle_gamma   90.00
#
_symmetry.space_group_name_H-M   'P 1'
#
loop_
_entity.id
_entity.type
_entity.pdbx_description
1 polymer ?
#
loop_
_entity_poly.entity_id
_entity_poly.type
_entity_poly.pdbx_seq_one_letter_code
_entity_poly.pdbx_strand_id
1 'polypeptide(L)'
;TATLPNYKSKYKQPAKMVPIYYMDTLAGVNFNPTDYVDITEEIDLKLQMLNCHESQVVWMRDHDGIDFADMVKTIWKYRGYQCGVAYAEAFRQCQVYLKGTTKRLLP
;
A
#
# COMPACT_ATOMS: atom_id res chain seq x y z
N THR A 1 -13.39 5.43 12.04
CA THR A 1 -14.19 5.77 13.25
C THR A 1 -13.43 6.66 14.22
N ALA A 2 -12.10 6.60 14.28
CA ALA A 2 -11.29 7.40 15.20
C ALA A 2 -11.49 8.94 15.05
N THR A 3 -11.91 9.39 13.89
CA THR A 3 -12.17 10.81 13.59
C THR A 3 -13.64 11.21 13.69
N LEU A 4 -14.55 10.26 14.01
CA LEU A 4 -16.00 10.54 14.08
C LEU A 4 -16.40 11.00 15.47
N PRO A 5 -16.84 12.27 15.64
CA PRO A 5 -17.11 12.83 16.98
C PRO A 5 -18.32 12.20 17.68
N ASN A 6 -19.26 11.67 16.90
CA ASN A 6 -20.51 11.07 17.43
C ASN A 6 -20.42 9.57 17.67
N TYR A 7 -19.28 8.96 17.39
CA TYR A 7 -19.08 7.54 17.63
C TYR A 7 -18.89 7.25 19.13
N LYS A 8 -19.69 6.39 19.69
CA LYS A 8 -19.58 6.01 21.11
C LYS A 8 -18.29 5.22 21.33
N SER A 9 -17.42 5.75 22.16
CA SER A 9 -16.13 5.16 22.49
C SER A 9 -15.77 5.45 23.94
N LYS A 10 -14.86 4.65 24.50
CA LYS A 10 -14.26 4.92 25.82
C LYS A 10 -13.39 6.19 25.83
N TYR A 11 -13.00 6.69 24.68
CA TYR A 11 -12.22 7.92 24.55
C TYR A 11 -13.14 9.12 24.42
N LYS A 12 -12.77 10.22 25.11
CA LYS A 12 -13.62 11.41 25.19
C LYS A 12 -13.62 12.27 23.93
N GLN A 13 -12.59 12.17 23.12
CA GLN A 13 -12.42 13.01 21.91
C GLN A 13 -12.04 12.15 20.70
N PRO A 14 -12.52 12.52 19.52
CA PRO A 14 -12.07 11.89 18.29
C PRO A 14 -10.62 12.28 17.98
N ALA A 15 -9.94 11.47 17.16
CA ALA A 15 -8.64 11.85 16.62
C ALA A 15 -8.78 13.08 15.72
N LYS A 16 -7.74 13.90 15.66
CA LYS A 16 -7.66 14.99 14.68
C LYS A 16 -7.75 14.40 13.27
N MET A 17 -8.28 15.18 12.32
CA MET A 17 -8.29 14.79 10.91
C MET A 17 -6.86 14.50 10.46
N VAL A 18 -6.65 13.28 9.99
CA VAL A 18 -5.36 12.84 9.44
C VAL A 18 -5.56 12.37 8.01
N PRO A 19 -4.59 12.60 7.11
CA PRO A 19 -4.62 12.00 5.78
C PRO A 19 -4.62 10.49 5.86
N ILE A 20 -5.42 9.86 5.01
CA ILE A 20 -5.53 8.41 4.92
C ILE A 20 -5.14 8.00 3.50
N TYR A 21 -4.24 7.05 3.40
CA TYR A 21 -3.82 6.46 2.14
C TYR A 21 -4.16 4.98 2.14
N TYR A 22 -4.85 4.54 1.11
CA TYR A 22 -5.08 3.13 0.87
C TYR A 22 -3.88 2.56 0.11
N MET A 23 -3.43 1.40 0.53
CA MET A 23 -2.38 0.65 -0.16
C MET A 23 -2.97 -0.08 -1.38
N ASP A 24 -2.10 -0.41 -2.32
CA ASP A 24 -2.48 -1.19 -3.51
C ASP A 24 -3.12 -2.53 -3.13
N THR A 25 -4.03 -2.99 -3.96
CA THR A 25 -4.66 -4.30 -3.82
C THR A 25 -3.74 -5.41 -4.31
N LEU A 26 -4.05 -6.64 -3.94
CA LEU A 26 -3.35 -7.80 -4.48
C LEU A 26 -3.51 -7.84 -6.00
N ALA A 27 -2.39 -7.95 -6.70
CA ALA A 27 -2.30 -7.88 -8.16
C ALA A 27 -2.81 -6.56 -8.78
N GLY A 28 -3.02 -5.52 -8.00
CA GLY A 28 -3.47 -4.21 -8.49
C GLY A 28 -4.90 -4.18 -9.02
N VAL A 29 -5.71 -5.20 -8.72
CA VAL A 29 -7.07 -5.33 -9.24
C VAL A 29 -7.98 -4.25 -8.65
N ASN A 30 -8.71 -3.55 -9.53
CA ASN A 30 -9.66 -2.48 -9.18
C ASN A 30 -9.05 -1.36 -8.31
N PHE A 31 -7.75 -1.12 -8.47
CA PHE A 31 -7.06 -0.07 -7.75
C PHE A 31 -6.54 1.00 -8.72
N ASN A 32 -7.02 2.21 -8.55
CA ASN A 32 -6.60 3.38 -9.33
C ASN A 32 -5.76 4.31 -8.45
N PRO A 33 -4.43 4.25 -8.55
CA PRO A 33 -3.54 5.02 -7.69
C PRO A 33 -3.64 6.52 -7.93
N THR A 34 -3.41 7.30 -6.86
CA THR A 34 -3.21 8.75 -6.95
C THR A 34 -1.76 9.15 -6.62
N ASP A 35 -1.06 8.31 -5.89
CA ASP A 35 0.28 8.60 -5.37
C ASP A 35 1.18 7.39 -5.53
N TYR A 36 2.48 7.65 -5.71
CA TYR A 36 3.49 6.62 -5.89
C TYR A 36 4.70 6.91 -5.02
N VAL A 37 5.30 5.86 -4.49
CA VAL A 37 6.57 5.92 -3.76
C VAL A 37 7.62 5.13 -4.54
N ASP A 38 8.72 5.78 -4.89
CA ASP A 38 9.86 5.13 -5.53
C ASP A 38 10.55 4.17 -4.54
N ILE A 39 10.57 2.90 -4.87
CA ILE A 39 11.20 1.84 -4.07
C ILE A 39 12.35 1.16 -4.81
N THR A 40 12.85 1.78 -5.84
CA THR A 40 13.88 1.18 -6.71
C THR A 40 15.11 0.75 -5.90
N GLU A 41 15.58 1.58 -4.98
CA GLU A 41 16.75 1.27 -4.15
C GLU A 41 16.45 0.27 -3.01
N GLU A 42 15.17 0.11 -2.65
CA GLU A 42 14.73 -0.72 -1.53
C GLU A 42 14.21 -2.11 -1.97
N ILE A 43 14.21 -2.39 -3.26
CA ILE A 43 13.55 -3.59 -3.82
C ILE A 43 14.13 -4.89 -3.23
N ASP A 44 15.44 -4.98 -3.09
CA ASP A 44 16.08 -6.20 -2.59
C ASP A 44 15.77 -6.43 -1.12
N LEU A 45 15.83 -5.38 -0.31
CA LEU A 45 15.44 -5.44 1.11
C LEU A 45 13.96 -5.83 1.25
N LYS A 46 13.11 -5.26 0.44
CA LYS A 46 11.68 -5.54 0.45
C LYS A 46 11.38 -7.00 0.10
N LEU A 47 12.08 -7.56 -0.88
CA LEU A 47 11.97 -8.99 -1.22
C LEU A 47 12.49 -9.90 -0.10
N GLN A 48 13.56 -9.52 0.58
CA GLN A 48 14.04 -10.24 1.74
C GLN A 48 13.01 -10.25 2.88
N MET A 49 12.40 -9.10 3.16
CA MET A 49 11.33 -9.00 4.16
C MET A 49 10.13 -9.88 3.80
N LEU A 50 9.73 -9.89 2.54
CA LEU A 50 8.64 -10.73 2.06
C LEU A 50 8.94 -12.21 2.27
N ASN A 51 10.15 -12.65 1.96
CA ASN A 51 10.58 -14.04 2.11
C ASN A 51 10.63 -14.51 3.58
N CYS A 52 10.62 -13.59 4.55
CA CYS A 52 10.46 -13.94 5.96
C CYS A 52 9.06 -14.50 6.28
N HIS A 53 8.07 -14.28 5.42
CA HIS A 53 6.75 -14.89 5.51
C HIS A 53 6.72 -16.27 4.85
N GLU A 54 7.55 -17.17 5.32
CA GLU A 54 7.77 -18.50 4.69
C GLU A 54 6.49 -19.30 4.49
N SER A 55 5.59 -19.29 5.47
CA SER A 55 4.32 -20.03 5.39
C SER A 55 3.45 -19.55 4.23
N GLN A 56 3.42 -18.26 3.96
CA GLN A 56 2.66 -17.69 2.83
C GLN A 56 3.34 -17.99 1.50
N VAL A 57 4.66 -17.86 1.42
CA VAL A 57 5.43 -18.13 0.20
C VAL A 57 5.29 -19.59 -0.21
N VAL A 58 5.45 -20.51 0.74
CA VAL A 58 5.30 -21.96 0.51
C VAL A 58 3.87 -22.31 0.13
N TRP A 59 2.89 -21.78 0.84
CA TRP A 59 1.48 -22.05 0.58
C TRP A 59 1.05 -21.61 -0.84
N MET A 60 1.43 -20.41 -1.25
CA MET A 60 1.09 -19.90 -2.58
C MET A 60 1.76 -20.70 -3.69
N ARG A 61 3.00 -21.13 -3.48
CA ARG A 61 3.69 -21.99 -4.44
C ARG A 61 3.03 -23.37 -4.55
N ASP A 62 2.76 -24.01 -3.43
CA ASP A 62 2.32 -25.41 -3.39
C ASP A 62 0.82 -25.54 -3.66
N HIS A 63 0.00 -24.56 -3.24
CA HIS A 63 -1.44 -24.56 -3.45
C HIS A 63 -1.86 -23.90 -4.76
N ASP A 64 -1.35 -22.70 -5.06
CA ASP A 64 -1.77 -21.89 -6.20
C ASP A 64 -0.78 -21.97 -7.39
N GLY A 65 0.39 -22.56 -7.21
CA GLY A 65 1.44 -22.60 -8.22
C GLY A 65 2.04 -21.22 -8.54
N ILE A 66 1.98 -20.29 -7.58
CA ILE A 66 2.42 -18.91 -7.76
C ILE A 66 3.76 -18.68 -7.05
N ASP A 67 4.73 -18.18 -7.79
CA ASP A 67 5.92 -17.55 -7.20
C ASP A 67 5.54 -16.16 -6.68
N PHE A 68 5.33 -16.07 -5.37
CA PHE A 68 4.86 -14.85 -4.74
C PHE A 68 5.85 -13.69 -4.87
N ALA A 69 7.13 -13.96 -4.75
CA ALA A 69 8.17 -12.94 -4.92
C ALA A 69 8.17 -12.35 -6.34
N ASP A 70 8.05 -13.20 -7.35
CA ASP A 70 7.95 -12.77 -8.75
C ASP A 70 6.68 -11.97 -9.00
N MET A 71 5.55 -12.43 -8.48
CA MET A 71 4.27 -11.74 -8.62
C MET A 71 4.33 -10.31 -8.07
N VAL A 72 4.77 -10.14 -6.82
CA VAL A 72 4.81 -8.80 -6.20
C VAL A 72 5.84 -7.90 -6.85
N LYS A 73 7.00 -8.44 -7.24
CA LYS A 73 8.02 -7.70 -7.97
C LYS A 73 7.50 -7.20 -9.32
N THR A 74 6.71 -8.01 -10.02
CA THR A 74 6.06 -7.65 -11.28
C THR A 74 5.06 -6.51 -11.07
N ILE A 75 4.27 -6.55 -10.00
CA ILE A 75 3.31 -5.48 -9.67
C ILE A 75 4.06 -4.17 -9.38
N TRP A 76 5.12 -4.21 -8.58
CA TRP A 76 5.91 -3.00 -8.28
C TRP A 76 6.61 -2.45 -9.53
N LYS A 77 7.04 -3.31 -10.44
CA LYS A 77 7.57 -2.91 -11.74
C LYS A 77 6.49 -2.24 -12.59
N TYR A 78 5.30 -2.79 -12.63
CA TYR A 78 4.15 -2.21 -13.34
C TYR A 78 3.82 -0.80 -12.80
N ARG A 79 3.78 -0.65 -11.48
CA ARG A 79 3.58 0.66 -10.85
C ARG A 79 4.74 1.62 -11.13
N GLY A 80 5.96 1.11 -11.23
CA GLY A 80 7.13 1.88 -11.63
C GLY A 80 7.00 2.47 -13.03
N TYR A 81 6.49 1.72 -13.98
CA TYR A 81 6.20 2.23 -15.33
C TYR A 81 5.22 3.39 -15.32
N GLN A 82 4.25 3.39 -14.41
CA GLN A 82 3.23 4.44 -14.33
C GLN A 82 3.79 5.78 -13.83
N CYS A 83 4.89 5.78 -13.11
CA CYS A 83 5.51 6.99 -12.55
C CYS A 83 6.96 7.22 -13.01
N GLY A 84 7.47 6.40 -13.91
CA GLY A 84 8.78 6.61 -14.52
C GLY A 84 9.99 6.19 -13.69
N VAL A 85 9.82 5.21 -12.79
CA VAL A 85 10.89 4.59 -12.00
C VAL A 85 10.95 3.08 -12.23
N ALA A 86 12.01 2.42 -11.78
CA ALA A 86 12.14 0.97 -11.99
C ALA A 86 11.10 0.18 -11.16
N TYR A 87 10.90 0.55 -9.92
CA TYR A 87 9.93 -0.06 -9.00
C TYR A 87 9.25 1.00 -8.15
N ALA A 88 7.94 0.88 -7.98
CA ALA A 88 7.16 1.77 -7.14
C ALA A 88 6.09 1.03 -6.33
N GLU A 89 5.73 1.59 -5.19
CA GLU A 89 4.49 1.28 -4.48
C GLU A 89 3.44 2.31 -4.83
N ALA A 90 2.22 1.85 -5.00
CA ALA A 90 1.09 2.69 -5.34
C ALA A 90 0.17 2.89 -4.13
N PHE A 91 -0.32 4.10 -3.99
CA PHE A 91 -1.24 4.49 -2.94
C PHE A 91 -2.39 5.30 -3.54
N ARG A 92 -3.50 5.31 -2.83
CA ARG A 92 -4.63 6.16 -3.16
C ARG A 92 -5.04 6.96 -1.94
N GLN A 93 -4.96 8.27 -2.04
CA GLN A 93 -5.44 9.14 -0.99
C GLN A 93 -6.96 9.03 -0.85
N CYS A 94 -7.43 8.92 0.38
CA CYS A 94 -8.85 8.93 0.70
C CYS A 94 -9.47 10.25 0.25
N GLN A 95 -10.52 10.17 -0.57
CA GLN A 95 -11.18 11.32 -1.20
C GLN A 95 -12.53 11.67 -0.57
N VAL A 96 -12.78 11.19 0.65
CA VAL A 96 -14.02 11.53 1.36
C VAL A 96 -13.94 12.90 2.04
N TYR A 97 -15.07 13.48 2.32
CA TYR A 97 -15.19 14.65 3.19
C TYR A 97 -14.85 14.27 4.63
N LEU A 98 -14.11 15.02 5.39
CA LEU A 98 -13.33 16.22 5.10
C LEU A 98 -11.99 15.86 4.47
N LYS A 99 -11.61 16.62 3.45
CA LYS A 99 -10.23 16.57 2.92
C LYS A 99 -9.36 17.53 3.71
N GLY A 100 -8.15 17.10 4.03
CA GLY A 100 -7.15 17.98 4.64
C GLY A 100 -6.55 18.95 3.61
N THR A 101 -5.69 19.84 4.09
CA THR A 101 -4.87 20.69 3.21
C THR A 101 -3.81 19.85 2.50
N THR A 102 -3.43 20.27 1.30
CA THR A 102 -2.42 19.57 0.51
C THR A 102 -1.05 19.65 1.20
N LYS A 103 -0.46 18.47 1.46
CA LYS A 103 0.91 18.32 1.98
C LYS A 103 1.53 17.11 1.32
N ARG A 104 2.85 17.15 1.09
CA ARG A 104 3.58 15.95 0.71
C ARG A 104 3.85 15.12 1.97
N LEU A 105 3.20 13.96 2.07
CA LEU A 105 3.26 13.09 3.25
C LEU A 105 3.94 11.75 2.96
N LEU A 106 3.93 11.31 1.71
CA LEU A 106 4.66 10.14 1.24
C LEU A 106 6.07 10.51 0.79
N PRO A 107 7.05 9.64 1.03
CA PRO A 107 8.43 9.87 0.60
C PRO A 107 8.60 9.97 -0.92
#